data_938799d6f620e0e8c5d7b5fa6d81a217
#
_entry.id   938799d6f620e0e8c5d7b5fa6d81a217
#
_cell.length_a   1.000
_cell.length_b   1.000
_cell.length_c   1.000
_cell.angle_alpha   90.00
_cell.angle_beta   90.00
_cell.angle_gamma   90.00
#
_symmetry.space_group_name_H-M   'P 1'
#
loop_
_entity.id
_entity.type
_entity.pdbx_description
1 polymer ?
#
loop_
_entity_poly.entity_id
_entity_poly.type
_entity_poly.pdbx_seq_one_letter_code
_entity_poly.pdbx_strand_id
1 'polypeptide(L)'
;FFDKATNYEEGIWETPEAQTCFDIVAKLAEYTNPITPAQANDQDFTQNQQLVLDNKAIFMPNGTWIVGEMADAPRADGFKWGMTALPAVKAGGDSYSYTWFEQAWIPSGAEHQDAAKLFISYLYSDKACEIFAKAGAIQPVLGIADKLEGDNVMFYSIYDNGAKAAMGNFASFEAIPGIEVRTVFFDPVNSLVSGDMTEQEWIDGIISASDQMRANLK
;
A
#
# COMPACT_ATOMS: atom_id res chain seq x y z
N PHE A 1 -14.45 11.79 1.40
CA PHE A 1 -14.27 11.11 0.11
C PHE A 1 -13.94 9.63 0.31
N PHE A 2 -12.84 9.30 1.02
CA PHE A 2 -12.30 7.94 1.12
C PHE A 2 -13.33 6.89 1.55
N ASP A 3 -14.07 7.14 2.64
CA ASP A 3 -15.09 6.19 3.14
C ASP A 3 -16.20 5.93 2.12
N LYS A 4 -16.59 6.95 1.35
CA LYS A 4 -17.60 6.83 0.30
C LYS A 4 -17.08 6.03 -0.90
N ALA A 5 -15.84 6.29 -1.29
CA ALA A 5 -15.18 5.60 -2.41
C ALA A 5 -14.99 4.11 -2.10
N THR A 6 -14.54 3.78 -0.90
CA THR A 6 -14.34 2.37 -0.47
C THR A 6 -15.65 1.61 -0.25
N ASN A 7 -16.78 2.28 -0.13
CA ASN A 7 -18.12 1.70 -0.08
C ASN A 7 -18.87 1.80 -1.42
N TYR A 8 -18.20 2.20 -2.50
CA TYR A 8 -18.75 2.29 -3.86
C TYR A 8 -20.00 3.18 -3.93
N GLU A 9 -20.05 4.28 -3.14
CA GLU A 9 -21.23 5.18 -3.12
C GLU A 9 -21.53 5.70 -4.53
N GLU A 10 -22.82 5.78 -4.88
CA GLU A 10 -23.26 6.22 -6.20
C GLU A 10 -22.74 7.63 -6.53
N GLY A 11 -22.18 7.79 -7.72
CA GLY A 11 -21.63 9.06 -8.21
C GLY A 11 -20.31 9.48 -7.56
N ILE A 12 -19.73 8.68 -6.64
CA ILE A 12 -18.49 9.06 -5.93
C ILE A 12 -17.32 9.27 -6.90
N TRP A 13 -17.24 8.46 -7.95
CA TRP A 13 -16.17 8.51 -8.93
C TRP A 13 -16.31 9.67 -9.95
N GLU A 14 -17.46 10.35 -9.95
CA GLU A 14 -17.73 11.51 -10.80
C GLU A 14 -17.52 12.84 -10.06
N THR A 15 -17.04 12.79 -8.81
CA THR A 15 -16.77 13.98 -8.00
C THR A 15 -15.46 14.65 -8.36
N PRO A 16 -15.30 15.97 -8.12
CA PRO A 16 -14.03 16.67 -8.34
C PRO A 16 -12.86 16.07 -7.54
N GLU A 17 -13.13 15.52 -6.37
CA GLU A 17 -12.12 14.83 -5.55
C GLU A 17 -11.64 13.55 -6.21
N ALA A 18 -12.55 12.77 -6.82
CA ALA A 18 -12.18 11.58 -7.58
C ALA A 18 -11.36 11.96 -8.81
N GLN A 19 -11.81 12.95 -9.58
CA GLN A 19 -11.06 13.44 -10.75
C GLN A 19 -9.64 13.87 -10.34
N THR A 20 -9.49 14.58 -9.22
CA THR A 20 -8.16 14.95 -8.71
C THR A 20 -7.28 13.72 -8.43
N CYS A 21 -7.86 12.63 -7.90
CA CYS A 21 -7.12 11.39 -7.68
C CYS A 21 -6.71 10.73 -9.00
N PHE A 22 -7.60 10.69 -9.98
CA PHE A 22 -7.32 10.13 -11.31
C PHE A 22 -6.22 10.93 -12.02
N ASP A 23 -6.34 12.25 -12.06
CA ASP A 23 -5.35 13.15 -12.66
C ASP A 23 -3.96 12.93 -12.03
N ILE A 24 -3.87 12.76 -10.70
CA ILE A 24 -2.61 12.49 -10.01
C ILE A 24 -2.01 11.15 -10.45
N VAL A 25 -2.81 10.09 -10.52
CA VAL A 25 -2.32 8.76 -10.93
C VAL A 25 -1.91 8.76 -12.39
N ALA A 26 -2.71 9.34 -13.28
CA ALA A 26 -2.38 9.50 -14.69
C ALA A 26 -1.09 10.32 -14.87
N LYS A 27 -0.92 11.38 -14.08
CA LYS A 27 0.30 12.18 -14.11
C LYS A 27 1.52 11.41 -13.58
N LEU A 28 1.38 10.60 -12.53
CA LEU A 28 2.44 9.73 -12.04
C LEU A 28 2.85 8.69 -13.09
N ALA A 29 1.91 8.18 -13.88
CA ALA A 29 2.19 7.23 -14.95
C ALA A 29 3.20 7.80 -15.97
N GLU A 30 3.14 9.10 -16.27
CA GLU A 30 4.11 9.77 -17.17
C GLU A 30 5.56 9.77 -16.63
N TYR A 31 5.73 9.70 -15.30
CA TYR A 31 7.03 9.69 -14.63
C TYR A 31 7.50 8.29 -14.24
N THR A 32 6.67 7.28 -14.45
CA THR A 32 7.00 5.90 -14.12
C THR A 32 7.99 5.35 -15.14
N ASN A 33 8.99 4.61 -14.67
CA ASN A 33 9.95 3.97 -15.56
C ASN A 33 9.21 3.00 -16.51
N PRO A 34 9.37 3.13 -17.84
CA PRO A 34 8.58 2.37 -18.82
C PRO A 34 8.77 0.84 -18.75
N ILE A 35 9.78 0.34 -18.05
CA ILE A 35 9.95 -1.11 -17.82
C ILE A 35 9.03 -1.63 -16.70
N THR A 36 8.51 -0.75 -15.85
CA THR A 36 7.76 -1.13 -14.65
C THR A 36 6.56 -2.04 -14.93
N PRO A 37 5.71 -1.79 -15.97
CA PRO A 37 4.58 -2.68 -16.25
C PRO A 37 5.01 -4.12 -16.61
N ALA A 38 6.09 -4.28 -17.35
CA ALA A 38 6.60 -5.60 -17.74
C ALA A 38 7.10 -6.42 -16.53
N GLN A 39 7.52 -5.75 -15.46
CA GLN A 39 8.00 -6.34 -14.20
C GLN A 39 6.94 -6.37 -13.10
N ALA A 40 5.72 -5.89 -13.36
CA ALA A 40 4.63 -5.84 -12.38
C ALA A 40 3.90 -7.20 -12.28
N ASN A 41 4.62 -8.24 -11.90
CA ASN A 41 4.11 -9.59 -11.72
C ASN A 41 4.76 -10.26 -10.52
N ASP A 42 4.20 -11.38 -10.06
CA ASP A 42 4.62 -12.08 -8.84
C ASP A 42 6.06 -12.66 -8.90
N GLN A 43 6.66 -12.76 -10.08
CA GLN A 43 8.01 -13.29 -10.26
C GLN A 43 9.07 -12.18 -10.31
N ASP A 44 8.73 -11.03 -10.89
CA ASP A 44 9.69 -10.00 -11.27
C ASP A 44 9.54 -8.68 -10.49
N PHE A 45 8.58 -8.55 -9.57
CA PHE A 45 8.28 -7.29 -8.87
C PHE A 45 9.50 -6.70 -8.15
N THR A 46 10.41 -7.55 -7.65
CA THR A 46 11.66 -7.10 -7.02
C THR A 46 12.61 -6.40 -7.98
N GLN A 47 12.48 -6.62 -9.29
CA GLN A 47 13.24 -5.89 -10.30
C GLN A 47 12.82 -4.41 -10.37
N ASN A 48 11.55 -4.09 -10.12
CA ASN A 48 11.10 -2.71 -10.00
C ASN A 48 11.69 -2.03 -8.76
N GLN A 49 11.80 -2.75 -7.65
CA GLN A 49 12.45 -2.24 -6.43
C GLN A 49 13.96 -2.04 -6.67
N GLN A 50 14.59 -2.92 -7.43
CA GLN A 50 16.00 -2.81 -7.78
C GLN A 50 16.35 -1.52 -8.54
N LEU A 51 15.40 -0.94 -9.28
CA LEU A 51 15.61 0.34 -9.97
C LEU A 51 15.99 1.47 -8.99
N VAL A 52 15.44 1.45 -7.78
CA VAL A 52 15.78 2.44 -6.76
C VAL A 52 17.16 2.16 -6.17
N LEU A 53 17.49 0.90 -5.88
CA LEU A 53 18.81 0.51 -5.36
C LEU A 53 19.93 0.82 -6.35
N ASP A 54 19.63 0.77 -7.64
CA ASP A 54 20.57 1.08 -8.75
C ASP A 54 20.66 2.59 -9.05
N ASN A 55 19.95 3.46 -8.34
CA ASN A 55 19.80 4.88 -8.66
C ASN A 55 19.18 5.16 -10.05
N LYS A 56 18.37 4.22 -10.57
CA LYS A 56 17.63 4.37 -11.83
C LYS A 56 16.23 4.94 -11.63
N ALA A 57 15.72 4.89 -10.39
CA ALA A 57 14.50 5.56 -9.94
C ALA A 57 14.76 6.26 -8.62
N ILE A 58 14.09 7.39 -8.37
CA ILE A 58 14.25 8.19 -7.14
C ILE A 58 13.25 7.74 -6.07
N PHE A 59 12.03 7.40 -6.49
CA PHE A 59 10.93 7.01 -5.60
C PHE A 59 10.28 5.72 -6.08
N MET A 60 9.72 4.99 -5.13
CA MET A 60 8.77 3.91 -5.39
C MET A 60 7.72 3.91 -4.27
N PRO A 61 6.43 3.72 -4.60
CA PRO A 61 5.43 3.38 -3.61
C PRO A 61 5.78 2.02 -2.99
N ASN A 62 5.98 1.97 -1.67
CA ASN A 62 6.34 0.74 -0.97
C ASN A 62 6.01 0.87 0.53
N GLY A 63 6.35 -0.12 1.33
CA GLY A 63 6.05 -0.18 2.75
C GLY A 63 7.23 -0.59 3.63
N THR A 64 6.96 -0.77 4.90
CA THR A 64 7.96 -1.05 5.94
C THR A 64 8.74 -2.35 5.73
N TRP A 65 8.28 -3.24 4.87
CA TRP A 65 8.93 -4.52 4.52
C TRP A 65 10.12 -4.37 3.57
N ILE A 66 10.24 -3.24 2.83
CA ILE A 66 11.19 -3.10 1.72
C ILE A 66 12.65 -3.31 2.11
N VAL A 67 13.06 -2.85 3.29
CA VAL A 67 14.43 -2.99 3.77
C VAL A 67 14.78 -4.47 3.96
N GLY A 68 13.88 -5.25 4.56
CA GLY A 68 14.04 -6.69 4.75
C GLY A 68 13.95 -7.48 3.45
N GLU A 69 13.02 -7.13 2.59
CA GLU A 69 12.79 -7.80 1.29
C GLU A 69 13.99 -7.65 0.36
N MET A 70 14.66 -6.50 0.40
CA MET A 70 15.83 -6.19 -0.43
C MET A 70 17.15 -6.23 0.34
N ALA A 71 17.21 -6.93 1.49
CA ALA A 71 18.39 -6.90 2.37
C ALA A 71 19.68 -7.34 1.67
N ASP A 72 19.61 -8.41 0.89
CA ASP A 72 20.74 -9.01 0.19
C ASP A 72 20.91 -8.52 -1.27
N ALA A 73 20.04 -7.60 -1.72
CA ALA A 73 20.11 -7.08 -3.08
C ALA A 73 21.32 -6.17 -3.28
N PRO A 74 22.01 -6.24 -4.44
CA PRO A 74 23.10 -5.32 -4.75
C PRO A 74 22.59 -3.88 -4.80
N ARG A 75 23.48 -2.93 -4.43
CA ARG A 75 23.12 -1.51 -4.32
C ARG A 75 24.21 -0.67 -4.96
N ALA A 76 23.81 0.47 -5.49
CA ALA A 76 24.74 1.48 -5.97
C ALA A 76 25.60 2.02 -4.80
N ASP A 77 26.85 2.43 -5.12
CA ASP A 77 27.76 3.00 -4.14
C ASP A 77 27.12 4.23 -3.45
N GLY A 78 27.17 4.22 -2.11
CA GLY A 78 26.62 5.31 -1.30
C GLY A 78 25.09 5.33 -1.19
N PHE A 79 24.39 4.29 -1.68
CA PHE A 79 22.94 4.17 -1.53
C PHE A 79 22.52 4.21 -0.05
N LYS A 80 21.47 4.98 0.21
CA LYS A 80 20.80 5.05 1.53
C LYS A 80 19.31 5.04 1.34
N TRP A 81 18.62 4.28 2.15
CA TRP A 81 17.18 4.33 2.22
C TRP A 81 16.69 5.67 2.77
N GLY A 82 15.57 6.12 2.27
CA GLY A 82 14.79 7.23 2.80
C GLY A 82 13.31 6.93 2.65
N MET A 83 12.48 7.56 3.48
CA MET A 83 11.05 7.45 3.39
C MET A 83 10.38 8.82 3.47
N THR A 84 9.35 9.00 2.69
CA THR A 84 8.48 10.18 2.74
C THR A 84 7.02 9.73 2.68
N ALA A 85 6.15 10.48 3.35
CA ALA A 85 4.71 10.32 3.16
C ALA A 85 4.31 10.79 1.75
N LEU A 86 3.11 10.40 1.31
CA LEU A 86 2.53 10.95 0.09
C LEU A 86 2.46 12.47 0.21
N PRO A 87 2.86 13.22 -0.83
CA PRO A 87 2.77 14.67 -0.83
C PRO A 87 1.33 15.13 -0.62
N ALA A 88 1.17 16.29 0.03
CA ALA A 88 -0.15 16.92 0.12
C ALA A 88 -0.65 17.31 -1.28
N VAL A 89 -1.93 17.12 -1.54
CA VAL A 89 -2.58 17.44 -2.83
C VAL A 89 -2.48 18.94 -3.16
N LYS A 90 -2.38 19.78 -2.13
CA LYS A 90 -2.18 21.23 -2.29
C LYS A 90 -1.24 21.78 -1.22
N ALA A 91 -0.58 22.88 -1.52
CA ALA A 91 0.31 23.55 -0.57
C ALA A 91 -0.40 23.84 0.77
N GLY A 92 0.25 23.45 1.87
CA GLY A 92 -0.28 23.62 3.24
C GLY A 92 -1.37 22.59 3.62
N GLY A 93 -1.64 21.62 2.76
CA GLY A 93 -2.53 20.50 3.09
C GLY A 93 -1.81 19.41 3.90
N ASP A 94 -2.59 18.43 4.35
CA ASP A 94 -2.08 17.27 5.07
C ASP A 94 -1.38 16.28 4.15
N SER A 95 -0.31 15.69 4.64
CA SER A 95 0.35 14.52 4.05
C SER A 95 -0.13 13.26 4.74
N TYR A 96 -0.24 12.18 3.99
CA TYR A 96 -0.73 10.91 4.52
C TYR A 96 0.23 9.76 4.20
N SER A 97 0.25 8.77 5.11
CA SER A 97 0.79 7.45 4.86
C SER A 97 -0.33 6.43 4.96
N TYR A 98 -0.52 5.61 3.92
CA TYR A 98 -1.48 4.52 4.00
C TYR A 98 -0.95 3.47 4.99
N THR A 99 -1.79 3.09 5.93
CA THR A 99 -1.44 2.13 6.98
C THR A 99 -2.33 0.91 6.87
N TRP A 100 -1.75 -0.26 6.73
CA TRP A 100 -2.41 -1.54 6.87
C TRP A 100 -1.50 -2.49 7.66
N PHE A 101 -2.05 -3.55 8.19
CA PHE A 101 -1.31 -4.52 9.00
C PHE A 101 -1.90 -5.91 8.87
N GLU A 102 -1.07 -6.90 9.09
CA GLU A 102 -1.49 -8.29 9.17
C GLU A 102 -2.33 -8.53 10.42
N GLN A 103 -3.30 -9.42 10.31
CA GLN A 103 -4.23 -9.74 11.38
C GLN A 103 -4.13 -11.21 11.76
N ALA A 104 -4.23 -11.52 13.04
CA ALA A 104 -4.30 -12.88 13.57
C ALA A 104 -5.73 -13.17 14.06
N TRP A 105 -6.29 -14.27 13.62
CA TRP A 105 -7.66 -14.70 13.93
C TRP A 105 -7.66 -16.03 14.65
N ILE A 106 -8.57 -16.20 15.63
CA ILE A 106 -8.85 -17.49 16.26
C ILE A 106 -10.25 -17.91 15.81
N PRO A 107 -10.38 -18.92 14.94
CA PRO A 107 -11.68 -19.43 14.53
C PRO A 107 -12.50 -19.92 15.74
N SER A 108 -13.81 -19.74 15.71
CA SER A 108 -14.70 -20.18 16.79
C SER A 108 -14.65 -21.70 17.02
N GLY A 109 -14.37 -22.48 15.98
CA GLY A 109 -14.21 -23.94 16.03
C GLY A 109 -12.81 -24.45 16.39
N ALA A 110 -11.85 -23.56 16.75
CA ALA A 110 -10.52 -23.98 17.13
C ALA A 110 -10.54 -24.81 18.44
N GLU A 111 -9.87 -25.94 18.45
CA GLU A 111 -9.85 -26.86 19.61
C GLU A 111 -9.02 -26.30 20.80
N HIS A 112 -7.99 -25.49 20.50
CA HIS A 112 -7.04 -24.97 21.48
C HIS A 112 -7.06 -23.46 21.58
N GLN A 113 -8.24 -22.86 21.75
CA GLN A 113 -8.41 -21.41 21.74
C GLN A 113 -7.57 -20.67 22.78
N ASP A 114 -7.41 -21.23 24.00
CA ASP A 114 -6.63 -20.58 25.05
C ASP A 114 -5.14 -20.57 24.75
N ALA A 115 -4.62 -21.63 24.15
CA ALA A 115 -3.24 -21.67 23.67
C ALA A 115 -3.03 -20.65 22.53
N ALA A 116 -3.99 -20.53 21.61
CA ALA A 116 -3.95 -19.54 20.53
C ALA A 116 -3.98 -18.10 21.06
N LYS A 117 -4.83 -17.80 22.05
CA LYS A 117 -4.86 -16.49 22.74
C LYS A 117 -3.51 -16.18 23.41
N LEU A 118 -2.92 -17.17 24.08
CA LEU A 118 -1.62 -17.01 24.71
C LEU A 118 -0.53 -16.71 23.68
N PHE A 119 -0.54 -17.40 22.53
CA PHE A 119 0.38 -17.15 21.43
C PHE A 119 0.23 -15.74 20.87
N ILE A 120 -1.01 -15.30 20.58
CA ILE A 120 -1.26 -13.93 20.10
C ILE A 120 -0.78 -12.91 21.13
N SER A 121 -1.06 -13.12 22.42
CA SER A 121 -0.57 -12.24 23.48
C SER A 121 0.96 -12.18 23.53
N TYR A 122 1.63 -13.30 23.29
CA TYR A 122 3.09 -13.34 23.21
C TYR A 122 3.64 -12.49 22.05
N LEU A 123 2.96 -12.48 20.90
CA LEU A 123 3.39 -11.67 19.75
C LEU A 123 3.49 -10.17 20.07
N TYR A 124 2.76 -9.69 21.08
CA TYR A 124 2.79 -8.30 21.55
C TYR A 124 3.70 -8.09 22.78
N SER A 125 4.45 -9.12 23.20
CA SER A 125 5.44 -8.98 24.28
C SER A 125 6.67 -8.22 23.81
N ASP A 126 7.38 -7.58 24.74
CA ASP A 126 8.65 -6.89 24.46
C ASP A 126 9.64 -7.78 23.71
N LYS A 127 9.72 -9.05 24.12
CA LYS A 127 10.62 -10.02 23.50
C LYS A 127 10.28 -10.31 22.05
N ALA A 128 9.00 -10.49 21.74
CA ALA A 128 8.55 -10.71 20.38
C ALA A 128 8.78 -9.44 19.53
N CYS A 129 8.43 -8.26 20.06
CA CYS A 129 8.66 -6.99 19.36
C CYS A 129 10.14 -6.77 19.01
N GLU A 130 11.06 -7.12 19.90
CA GLU A 130 12.51 -7.06 19.62
C GLU A 130 12.94 -8.01 18.50
N ILE A 131 12.39 -9.24 18.49
CA ILE A 131 12.69 -10.22 17.44
C ILE A 131 12.19 -9.74 16.09
N PHE A 132 10.94 -9.26 16.03
CA PHE A 132 10.34 -8.75 14.79
C PHE A 132 11.07 -7.49 14.30
N ALA A 133 11.38 -6.54 15.17
CA ALA A 133 12.10 -5.32 14.80
C ALA A 133 13.48 -5.62 14.20
N LYS A 134 14.22 -6.59 14.77
CA LYS A 134 15.51 -7.04 14.22
C LYS A 134 15.38 -7.73 12.86
N ALA A 135 14.25 -8.37 12.60
CA ALA A 135 13.95 -9.00 11.32
C ALA A 135 13.36 -8.01 10.29
N GLY A 136 13.24 -6.72 10.64
CA GLY A 136 12.67 -5.71 9.73
C GLY A 136 11.14 -5.71 9.66
N ALA A 137 10.47 -6.49 10.51
CA ALA A 137 9.01 -6.47 10.62
C ALA A 137 8.60 -5.57 11.80
N ILE A 138 7.65 -4.69 11.56
CA ILE A 138 7.25 -3.68 12.53
C ILE A 138 5.86 -3.99 13.06
N GLN A 139 5.76 -4.28 14.37
CA GLN A 139 4.49 -4.51 15.04
C GLN A 139 3.83 -3.18 15.44
N PRO A 140 2.49 -3.09 15.36
CA PRO A 140 1.75 -1.86 15.67
C PRO A 140 1.55 -1.71 17.20
N VAL A 141 2.64 -1.57 17.93
CA VAL A 141 2.63 -1.37 19.39
C VAL A 141 3.22 -0.01 19.77
N LEU A 142 2.73 0.57 20.85
CA LEU A 142 3.27 1.82 21.36
C LEU A 142 4.75 1.65 21.75
N GLY A 143 5.58 2.62 21.38
CA GLY A 143 7.01 2.59 21.65
C GLY A 143 7.82 1.68 20.72
N ILE A 144 7.24 1.13 19.65
CA ILE A 144 8.00 0.28 18.71
C ILE A 144 9.14 1.06 18.04
N ALA A 145 8.97 2.36 17.83
CA ALA A 145 10.01 3.20 17.24
C ALA A 145 11.34 3.12 18.00
N ASP A 146 11.29 3.01 19.34
CA ASP A 146 12.47 2.90 20.21
C ASP A 146 13.21 1.55 20.08
N LYS A 147 12.57 0.56 19.44
CA LYS A 147 13.15 -0.77 19.20
C LYS A 147 13.69 -0.96 17.79
N LEU A 148 13.46 0.01 16.91
CA LEU A 148 13.95 -0.04 15.53
C LEU A 148 15.40 0.38 15.44
N GLU A 149 16.16 -0.28 14.58
CA GLU A 149 17.57 -0.02 14.33
C GLU A 149 17.86 0.11 12.83
N GLY A 150 18.98 0.76 12.50
CA GLY A 150 19.43 0.91 11.12
C GLY A 150 18.43 1.63 10.22
N ASP A 151 18.25 1.13 9.01
CA ASP A 151 17.38 1.73 8.01
C ASP A 151 15.88 1.70 8.40
N ASN A 152 15.48 0.82 9.32
CA ASN A 152 14.09 0.72 9.76
C ASN A 152 13.59 1.93 10.57
N VAL A 153 14.50 2.69 11.17
CA VAL A 153 14.16 3.91 11.94
C VAL A 153 13.44 4.95 11.06
N MET A 154 13.76 5.01 9.78
CA MET A 154 13.16 5.99 8.85
C MET A 154 11.63 5.88 8.73
N PHE A 155 11.06 4.69 8.92
CA PHE A 155 9.62 4.46 8.72
C PHE A 155 8.73 5.27 9.66
N TYR A 156 9.23 5.64 10.83
CA TYR A 156 8.48 6.48 11.79
C TYR A 156 8.80 7.97 11.67
N SER A 157 9.93 8.34 11.08
CA SER A 157 10.33 9.75 10.91
C SER A 157 9.31 10.59 10.12
N ILE A 158 8.50 9.96 9.26
CA ILE A 158 7.45 10.66 8.52
C ILE A 158 6.37 11.23 9.43
N TYR A 159 6.07 10.57 10.55
CA TYR A 159 5.08 11.04 11.53
C TYR A 159 5.63 12.19 12.37
N ASP A 160 6.93 12.20 12.67
CA ASP A 160 7.61 13.34 13.31
C ASP A 160 7.54 14.59 12.43
N ASN A 161 7.49 14.41 11.11
CA ASN A 161 7.32 15.47 10.13
C ASN A 161 5.84 15.82 9.84
N GLY A 162 4.90 15.32 10.64
CA GLY A 162 3.48 15.67 10.61
C GLY A 162 2.62 14.86 9.65
N ALA A 163 3.11 13.75 9.10
CA ALA A 163 2.29 12.86 8.31
C ALA A 163 1.19 12.23 9.19
N LYS A 164 0.02 12.03 8.59
CA LYS A 164 -1.14 11.37 9.22
C LYS A 164 -1.29 9.96 8.71
N ALA A 165 -1.68 9.03 9.56
CA ALA A 165 -2.05 7.68 9.13
C ALA A 165 -3.42 7.72 8.43
N ALA A 166 -3.53 7.03 7.30
CA ALA A 166 -4.79 6.75 6.63
C ALA A 166 -5.00 5.24 6.58
N MET A 167 -6.17 4.78 7.02
CA MET A 167 -6.55 3.37 7.05
C MET A 167 -7.91 3.19 6.38
N GLY A 168 -8.11 2.08 5.74
CA GLY A 168 -9.38 1.68 5.17
C GLY A 168 -9.22 0.57 4.15
N ASN A 169 -10.31 -0.12 3.91
CA ASN A 169 -10.39 -1.19 2.92
C ASN A 169 -11.65 -1.03 2.11
N PHE A 170 -11.61 -1.46 0.87
CA PHE A 170 -12.81 -1.59 0.06
C PHE A 170 -13.81 -2.55 0.70
N ALA A 171 -15.09 -2.18 0.68
CA ALA A 171 -16.15 -3.01 1.22
C ALA A 171 -16.24 -4.35 0.47
N SER A 172 -16.53 -5.40 1.22
CA SER A 172 -16.70 -6.74 0.64
C SER A 172 -18.01 -6.85 -0.12
N PHE A 173 -17.98 -7.55 -1.24
CA PHE A 173 -19.15 -7.86 -2.07
C PHE A 173 -19.18 -9.34 -2.43
N GLU A 174 -20.34 -9.82 -2.88
CA GLU A 174 -20.46 -11.19 -3.43
C GLU A 174 -19.63 -11.32 -4.69
N ALA A 175 -19.05 -12.49 -4.92
CA ALA A 175 -18.18 -12.71 -6.06
C ALA A 175 -18.88 -12.41 -7.40
N ILE A 176 -18.27 -11.55 -8.20
CA ILE A 176 -18.73 -11.18 -9.52
C ILE A 176 -17.68 -11.65 -10.53
N PRO A 177 -18.02 -12.50 -11.51
CA PRO A 177 -17.06 -12.99 -12.49
C PRO A 177 -16.30 -11.84 -13.18
N GLY A 178 -14.97 -11.87 -13.09
CA GLY A 178 -14.11 -10.88 -13.75
C GLY A 178 -14.02 -9.52 -13.06
N ILE A 179 -14.64 -9.33 -11.89
CA ILE A 179 -14.58 -8.08 -11.12
C ILE A 179 -13.96 -8.32 -9.76
N GLU A 180 -12.78 -7.77 -9.56
CA GLU A 180 -12.06 -7.73 -8.29
C GLU A 180 -11.51 -6.32 -8.08
N VAL A 181 -11.33 -5.91 -6.83
CA VAL A 181 -10.76 -4.59 -6.52
C VAL A 181 -9.42 -4.39 -7.23
N ARG A 182 -8.55 -5.40 -7.19
CA ARG A 182 -7.24 -5.35 -7.85
C ARG A 182 -7.36 -5.11 -9.35
N THR A 183 -8.15 -5.91 -10.04
CA THR A 183 -8.26 -5.86 -11.51
C THR A 183 -8.95 -4.60 -12.02
N VAL A 184 -9.76 -3.95 -11.17
CA VAL A 184 -10.49 -2.74 -11.55
C VAL A 184 -9.70 -1.47 -11.22
N PHE A 185 -9.09 -1.39 -10.03
CA PHE A 185 -8.47 -0.15 -9.55
C PHE A 185 -6.95 -0.11 -9.74
N PHE A 186 -6.25 -1.25 -9.63
CA PHE A 186 -4.79 -1.27 -9.54
C PHE A 186 -4.11 -1.76 -10.82
N ASP A 187 -4.52 -2.90 -11.36
CA ASP A 187 -3.89 -3.46 -12.55
C ASP A 187 -3.93 -2.54 -13.77
N PRO A 188 -5.02 -1.76 -14.02
CA PRO A 188 -5.07 -0.83 -15.14
C PRO A 188 -4.02 0.29 -15.11
N VAL A 189 -3.45 0.61 -13.95
CA VAL A 189 -2.35 1.59 -13.85
C VAL A 189 -1.16 1.15 -14.71
N ASN A 190 -0.89 -0.15 -14.83
CA ASN A 190 0.15 -0.64 -15.73
C ASN A 190 -0.16 -0.30 -17.20
N SER A 191 -1.42 -0.39 -17.61
CA SER A 191 -1.86 -0.04 -18.96
C SER A 191 -1.80 1.48 -19.21
N LEU A 192 -2.04 2.30 -18.18
CA LEU A 192 -1.80 3.75 -18.27
C LEU A 192 -0.31 4.05 -18.49
N VAL A 193 0.59 3.40 -17.75
CA VAL A 193 2.05 3.58 -17.90
C VAL A 193 2.54 3.14 -19.27
N SER A 194 1.99 2.03 -19.81
CA SER A 194 2.33 1.52 -21.15
C SER A 194 1.70 2.33 -22.28
N GLY A 195 0.69 3.15 -21.99
CA GLY A 195 -0.09 3.88 -23.01
C GLY A 195 -1.13 3.01 -23.72
N ASP A 196 -1.43 1.83 -23.18
CA ASP A 196 -2.41 0.89 -23.73
C ASP A 196 -3.85 1.21 -23.29
N MET A 197 -4.02 2.13 -22.34
CA MET A 197 -5.29 2.60 -21.81
C MET A 197 -5.22 4.11 -21.56
N THR A 198 -6.30 4.80 -21.85
CA THR A 198 -6.48 6.21 -21.49
C THR A 198 -7.01 6.35 -20.07
N GLU A 199 -6.79 7.50 -19.46
CA GLU A 199 -7.37 7.84 -18.15
C GLU A 199 -8.92 7.69 -18.17
N GLN A 200 -9.58 8.16 -19.22
CA GLN A 200 -11.04 8.05 -19.33
C GLN A 200 -11.54 6.61 -19.38
N GLU A 201 -10.87 5.73 -20.12
CA GLU A 201 -11.21 4.31 -20.16
C GLU A 201 -11.07 3.65 -18.78
N TRP A 202 -10.06 4.05 -18.01
CA TRP A 202 -9.88 3.58 -16.63
C TRP A 202 -11.02 4.07 -15.73
N ILE A 203 -11.36 5.36 -15.77
CA ILE A 203 -12.47 5.96 -15.00
C ILE A 203 -13.80 5.26 -15.32
N ASP A 204 -14.12 5.09 -16.61
CA ASP A 204 -15.34 4.44 -17.06
C ASP A 204 -15.42 2.99 -16.56
N GLY A 205 -14.29 2.28 -16.57
CA GLY A 205 -14.17 0.94 -16.02
C GLY A 205 -14.46 0.89 -14.52
N ILE A 206 -13.90 1.83 -13.75
CA ILE A 206 -14.13 1.95 -12.30
C ILE A 206 -15.60 2.25 -11.99
N ILE A 207 -16.23 3.19 -12.70
CA ILE A 207 -17.64 3.55 -12.51
C ILE A 207 -18.52 2.31 -12.76
N SER A 208 -18.35 1.67 -13.91
CA SER A 208 -19.14 0.49 -14.29
C SER A 208 -18.97 -0.68 -13.31
N ALA A 209 -17.76 -0.95 -12.86
CA ALA A 209 -17.51 -2.02 -11.89
C ALA A 209 -18.02 -1.68 -10.49
N SER A 210 -17.87 -0.43 -10.05
CA SER A 210 -18.35 0.03 -8.74
C SER A 210 -19.86 -0.08 -8.60
N ASP A 211 -20.62 0.17 -9.66
CA ASP A 211 -22.07 -0.03 -9.67
C ASP A 211 -22.45 -1.49 -9.42
N GLN A 212 -21.72 -2.41 -10.02
CA GLN A 212 -21.92 -3.84 -9.82
C GLN A 212 -21.48 -4.30 -8.42
N MET A 213 -20.33 -3.80 -7.93
CA MET A 213 -19.86 -4.08 -6.57
C MET A 213 -20.86 -3.59 -5.52
N ARG A 214 -21.39 -2.36 -5.70
CA ARG A 214 -22.40 -1.77 -4.80
C ARG A 214 -23.67 -2.61 -4.76
N ALA A 215 -24.15 -3.08 -5.92
CA ALA A 215 -25.35 -3.91 -6.00
C ALA A 215 -25.18 -5.28 -5.32
N ASN A 216 -23.95 -5.72 -5.05
CA ASN A 216 -23.60 -7.01 -4.47
C ASN A 216 -22.87 -6.89 -3.12
N LEU A 217 -22.98 -5.76 -2.40
CA LEU A 217 -22.39 -5.57 -1.06
C LEU A 217 -22.90 -6.62 -0.08
N LYS A 218 -22.02 -7.08 0.84
CA LYS A 218 -22.30 -8.03 1.93
C LYS A 218 -22.74 -7.33 3.20
#